data_5a659cbcca89ae4c71f3bdcbb819d863
#
_entry.id   5a659cbcca89ae4c71f3bdcbb819d863
#
_cell.length_a   1.000
_cell.length_b   1.000
_cell.length_c   1.000
_cell.angle_alpha   90.00
_cell.angle_beta   90.00
_cell.angle_gamma   90.00
#
_symmetry.space_group_name_H-M   'P 1'
#
loop_
_entity.id
_entity.type
_entity.pdbx_description
1 polymer ?
#
loop_
_entity_poly.entity_id
_entity_poly.type
_entity_poly.pdbx_seq_one_letter_code
_entity_poly.pdbx_strand_id
1 'polypeptide(L)'
;MRKIGVKIEVNSVVGKLFTVDELMQEFNFDAVFIATGAGLPHFMNIPGENLNGVYSSNEFLTRCNLMKAYRFPEYATPINVGKKVAVVGGGNVAMDSARTALRLEAEKVYIVYRKSEKELPSRREEVEHAKQEGIEFKLLNNLVAILGDEKGYVKAIRCIKMELGEPDASGRRRPVEISNSEFDIDVDTVVIAIGQGPNPLIQSTTPDMQTNKRGNIIADEETGKTTKEGVFAGGDIVTGAATVILAMGAGKKAAKAIDEYLIEKRNK
;
A
#
# COMPACT_ATOMS: atom_id res chain seq x y z
N MET A 1 -15.55 -16.50 -15.09
CA MET A 1 -16.32 -16.55 -13.83
C MET A 1 -17.82 -16.60 -14.11
N ARG A 2 -18.47 -15.62 -14.77
CA ARG A 2 -19.93 -15.66 -15.04
C ARG A 2 -20.40 -16.95 -15.73
N LYS A 3 -19.59 -17.51 -16.66
CA LYS A 3 -19.92 -18.77 -17.38
C LYS A 3 -20.02 -20.02 -16.48
N ILE A 4 -19.47 -19.96 -15.27
CA ILE A 4 -19.52 -21.04 -14.27
C ILE A 4 -20.48 -20.72 -13.11
N GLY A 5 -21.40 -19.78 -13.30
CA GLY A 5 -22.46 -19.46 -12.34
C GLY A 5 -22.11 -18.40 -11.29
N VAL A 6 -20.90 -17.79 -11.35
CA VAL A 6 -20.54 -16.72 -10.40
C VAL A 6 -21.33 -15.45 -10.72
N LYS A 7 -22.14 -14.98 -9.77
CA LYS A 7 -22.77 -13.66 -9.81
C LYS A 7 -21.73 -12.60 -9.40
N ILE A 8 -21.72 -11.48 -10.10
CA ILE A 8 -20.86 -10.34 -9.78
C ILE A 8 -21.78 -9.14 -9.56
N GLU A 9 -21.86 -8.71 -8.31
CA GLU A 9 -22.56 -7.51 -7.89
C GLU A 9 -21.55 -6.36 -7.77
N VAL A 10 -21.73 -5.35 -8.61
CA VAL A 10 -20.90 -4.14 -8.63
C VAL A 10 -21.57 -3.03 -7.82
N ASN A 11 -20.80 -2.00 -7.45
CA ASN A 11 -21.25 -0.87 -6.64
C ASN A 11 -21.86 -1.27 -5.27
N SER A 12 -21.44 -2.43 -4.76
CA SER A 12 -21.91 -3.02 -3.50
C SER A 12 -20.79 -3.03 -2.49
N VAL A 13 -20.74 -2.01 -1.64
CA VAL A 13 -19.68 -1.83 -0.65
C VAL A 13 -20.11 -2.46 0.67
N VAL A 14 -19.55 -3.64 0.99
CA VAL A 14 -19.74 -4.31 2.29
C VAL A 14 -19.17 -3.45 3.41
N GLY A 15 -19.94 -3.25 4.46
CA GLY A 15 -19.64 -2.34 5.56
C GLY A 15 -20.23 -0.92 5.37
N LYS A 16 -20.90 -0.67 4.21
CA LYS A 16 -21.66 0.56 3.95
C LYS A 16 -23.10 0.31 3.59
N LEU A 17 -23.34 -0.56 2.61
CA LEU A 17 -24.69 -0.93 2.16
C LEU A 17 -25.25 -2.06 3.02
N PHE A 18 -24.43 -2.98 3.41
CA PHE A 18 -24.72 -4.10 4.29
C PHE A 18 -23.44 -4.58 4.98
N THR A 19 -23.61 -5.19 6.13
CA THR A 19 -22.53 -5.74 6.95
C THR A 19 -22.25 -7.21 6.59
N VAL A 20 -21.20 -7.79 7.16
CA VAL A 20 -20.94 -9.25 7.05
C VAL A 20 -22.05 -10.06 7.73
N ASP A 21 -22.60 -9.55 8.84
CA ASP A 21 -23.70 -10.21 9.55
C ASP A 21 -25.00 -10.25 8.73
N GLU A 22 -25.37 -9.14 8.09
CA GLU A 22 -26.54 -9.09 7.19
C GLU A 22 -26.34 -10.01 5.99
N LEU A 23 -25.12 -10.13 5.43
CA LEU A 23 -24.87 -11.12 4.37
C LEU A 23 -25.20 -12.55 4.83
N MET A 24 -24.85 -12.91 6.04
CA MET A 24 -25.08 -14.26 6.56
C MET A 24 -26.53 -14.47 7.02
N GLN A 25 -27.15 -13.49 7.67
CA GLN A 25 -28.45 -13.63 8.31
C GLN A 25 -29.63 -13.27 7.40
N GLU A 26 -29.53 -12.16 6.66
CA GLU A 26 -30.63 -11.66 5.82
C GLU A 26 -30.53 -12.16 4.37
N PHE A 27 -29.29 -12.15 3.82
CA PHE A 27 -29.05 -12.66 2.46
C PHE A 27 -28.84 -14.17 2.40
N ASN A 28 -28.84 -14.86 3.56
CA ASN A 28 -28.73 -16.31 3.70
C ASN A 28 -27.45 -16.90 3.04
N PHE A 29 -26.31 -16.20 3.11
CA PHE A 29 -25.04 -16.79 2.72
C PHE A 29 -24.55 -17.74 3.81
N ASP A 30 -24.21 -18.96 3.46
CA ASP A 30 -23.71 -19.99 4.38
C ASP A 30 -22.26 -19.74 4.84
N ALA A 31 -21.48 -19.06 4.01
CA ALA A 31 -20.12 -18.63 4.32
C ALA A 31 -19.75 -17.34 3.57
N VAL A 32 -18.82 -16.58 4.13
CA VAL A 32 -18.28 -15.34 3.53
C VAL A 32 -16.76 -15.44 3.44
N PHE A 33 -16.20 -15.11 2.27
CA PHE A 33 -14.76 -14.98 2.08
C PHE A 33 -14.35 -13.53 1.86
N ILE A 34 -13.48 -12.99 2.72
CA ILE A 34 -13.02 -11.60 2.67
C ILE A 34 -11.65 -11.54 1.98
N ALA A 35 -11.57 -10.85 0.85
CA ALA A 35 -10.36 -10.69 0.05
C ALA A 35 -10.20 -9.25 -0.45
N THR A 36 -10.42 -8.26 0.42
CA THR A 36 -10.44 -6.84 0.07
C THR A 36 -9.06 -6.23 -0.11
N GLY A 37 -8.01 -7.01 0.14
CA GLY A 37 -6.62 -6.58 -0.02
C GLY A 37 -6.15 -5.56 1.03
N ALA A 38 -5.03 -4.90 0.74
CA ALA A 38 -4.41 -3.87 1.57
C ALA A 38 -3.98 -2.71 0.67
N GLY A 39 -4.94 -1.86 0.27
CA GLY A 39 -4.73 -0.77 -0.68
C GLY A 39 -4.80 0.63 -0.07
N LEU A 40 -4.99 0.75 1.25
CA LEU A 40 -5.03 2.05 1.92
C LEU A 40 -3.60 2.55 2.17
N PRO A 41 -3.17 3.68 1.57
CA PRO A 41 -1.82 4.18 1.72
C PRO A 41 -1.54 4.65 3.15
N HIS A 42 -0.32 4.41 3.62
CA HIS A 42 0.17 5.03 4.84
C HIS A 42 0.79 6.39 4.54
N PHE A 43 0.56 7.32 5.45
CA PHE A 43 1.19 8.65 5.48
C PHE A 43 2.11 8.74 6.68
N MET A 44 3.03 9.72 6.66
CA MET A 44 4.03 9.90 7.69
C MET A 44 3.51 10.71 8.87
N ASN A 45 2.39 11.42 8.68
CA ASN A 45 1.81 12.39 9.62
C ASN A 45 2.79 13.53 9.97
N ILE A 46 3.45 14.06 8.94
CA ILE A 46 4.39 15.18 9.04
C ILE A 46 3.80 16.47 8.45
N PRO A 47 4.32 17.64 8.84
CA PRO A 47 3.89 18.90 8.25
C PRO A 47 4.02 18.92 6.73
N GLY A 48 3.00 19.41 6.06
CA GLY A 48 2.99 19.64 4.61
C GLY A 48 2.51 18.46 3.76
N GLU A 49 2.12 17.31 4.34
CA GLU A 49 1.59 16.18 3.55
C GLU A 49 0.28 16.49 2.79
N ASN A 50 -0.39 17.58 3.14
CA ASN A 50 -1.62 18.05 2.48
C ASN A 50 -1.38 19.12 1.41
N LEU A 51 -0.14 19.45 1.07
CA LEU A 51 0.20 20.39 0.02
C LEU A 51 -0.12 19.84 -1.38
N ASN A 52 -0.41 20.74 -2.31
CA ASN A 52 -0.54 20.40 -3.73
C ASN A 52 0.80 19.89 -4.25
N GLY A 53 0.78 18.76 -4.96
CA GLY A 53 2.00 18.07 -5.45
C GLY A 53 2.46 16.94 -4.53
N VAL A 54 1.76 16.68 -3.42
CA VAL A 54 1.96 15.48 -2.60
C VAL A 54 0.96 14.41 -3.01
N TYR A 55 1.45 13.22 -3.30
CA TYR A 55 0.66 12.05 -3.70
C TYR A 55 1.05 10.84 -2.84
N SER A 56 0.09 9.97 -2.56
CA SER A 56 0.45 8.59 -2.24
C SER A 56 0.92 7.86 -3.50
N SER A 57 1.78 6.85 -3.36
CA SER A 57 2.19 6.02 -4.51
C SER A 57 1.00 5.36 -5.22
N ASN A 58 -0.02 4.95 -4.46
CA ASN A 58 -1.24 4.39 -5.03
C ASN A 58 -1.97 5.38 -5.93
N GLU A 59 -2.19 6.59 -5.44
CA GLU A 59 -2.82 7.64 -6.23
C GLU A 59 -1.99 7.96 -7.47
N PHE A 60 -0.69 8.19 -7.29
CA PHE A 60 0.23 8.51 -8.37
C PHE A 60 0.22 7.46 -9.47
N LEU A 61 0.45 6.19 -9.12
CA LEU A 61 0.49 5.09 -10.09
C LEU A 61 -0.89 4.76 -10.69
N THR A 62 -1.98 4.91 -9.94
CA THR A 62 -3.33 4.72 -10.46
C THR A 62 -3.66 5.80 -11.49
N ARG A 63 -3.38 7.07 -11.21
CA ARG A 63 -3.57 8.16 -12.18
C ARG A 63 -2.76 7.92 -13.45
N CYS A 64 -1.50 7.54 -13.31
CA CYS A 64 -0.61 7.33 -14.46
C CYS A 64 -1.01 6.10 -15.28
N ASN A 65 -1.09 4.92 -14.65
CA ASN A 65 -1.19 3.65 -15.35
C ASN A 65 -2.63 3.25 -15.68
N LEU A 66 -3.55 3.34 -14.72
CA LEU A 66 -4.93 2.94 -14.92
C LEU A 66 -5.74 4.02 -15.59
N MET A 67 -5.61 5.28 -15.14
CA MET A 67 -6.38 6.42 -15.64
C MET A 67 -5.68 7.15 -16.78
N LYS A 68 -4.48 6.72 -17.18
CA LYS A 68 -3.71 7.22 -18.33
C LYS A 68 -3.49 8.73 -18.31
N ALA A 69 -3.09 9.27 -17.15
CA ALA A 69 -2.88 10.70 -16.96
C ALA A 69 -1.89 11.32 -17.95
N TYR A 70 -0.94 10.54 -18.48
CA TYR A 70 0.00 10.92 -19.53
C TYR A 70 -0.66 11.25 -20.88
N ARG A 71 -1.96 10.96 -21.03
CA ARG A 71 -2.76 11.27 -22.22
C ARG A 71 -3.80 12.37 -21.98
N PHE A 72 -3.65 13.15 -20.92
CA PHE A 72 -4.51 14.31 -20.70
C PHE A 72 -4.33 15.31 -21.85
N PRO A 73 -5.41 15.96 -22.39
CA PRO A 73 -6.81 15.92 -21.97
C PRO A 73 -7.67 14.82 -22.64
N GLU A 74 -7.10 13.93 -23.45
CA GLU A 74 -7.85 12.82 -24.06
C GLU A 74 -8.50 11.93 -22.99
N TYR A 75 -7.79 11.72 -21.88
CA TYR A 75 -8.30 11.12 -20.67
C TYR A 75 -8.49 12.20 -19.61
N ALA A 76 -9.63 12.16 -18.89
CA ALA A 76 -10.07 13.24 -18.02
C ALA A 76 -9.28 13.41 -16.70
N THR A 77 -8.30 12.55 -16.41
CA THR A 77 -7.52 12.62 -15.18
C THR A 77 -6.18 13.32 -15.43
N PRO A 78 -5.97 14.55 -14.95
CA PRO A 78 -4.66 15.19 -15.00
C PRO A 78 -3.72 14.65 -13.92
N ILE A 79 -2.42 14.80 -14.16
CA ILE A 79 -1.40 14.67 -13.14
C ILE A 79 -0.38 15.81 -13.33
N ASN A 80 -0.01 16.44 -12.22
CA ASN A 80 1.06 17.42 -12.24
C ASN A 80 2.32 16.79 -11.66
N VAL A 81 3.24 16.44 -12.53
CA VAL A 81 4.58 15.99 -12.18
C VAL A 81 5.51 17.14 -12.45
N GLY A 82 6.06 17.74 -11.40
CA GLY A 82 7.03 18.81 -11.57
C GLY A 82 8.36 18.32 -12.15
N LYS A 83 9.32 19.21 -12.23
CA LYS A 83 10.67 18.90 -12.74
C LYS A 83 11.50 18.07 -11.80
N LYS A 84 11.32 18.26 -10.49
CA LYS A 84 12.07 17.55 -9.44
C LYS A 84 11.10 16.79 -8.55
N VAL A 85 11.26 15.49 -8.50
CA VAL A 85 10.36 14.59 -7.77
C VAL A 85 11.11 13.87 -6.66
N ALA A 86 10.58 13.90 -5.44
CA ALA A 86 11.05 13.04 -4.36
C ALA A 86 10.05 11.89 -4.14
N VAL A 87 10.56 10.66 -4.17
CA VAL A 87 9.80 9.46 -3.80
C VAL A 87 10.32 8.96 -2.46
N VAL A 88 9.46 8.93 -1.47
CA VAL A 88 9.81 8.56 -0.09
C VAL A 88 9.46 7.10 0.16
N GLY A 89 10.48 6.27 0.29
CA GLY A 89 10.34 4.83 0.47
C GLY A 89 11.42 4.04 -0.24
N GLY A 90 11.48 2.74 0.00
CA GLY A 90 12.53 1.87 -0.56
C GLY A 90 12.03 0.55 -1.12
N GLY A 91 10.70 0.34 -1.21
CA GLY A 91 10.10 -0.87 -1.77
C GLY A 91 9.94 -0.83 -3.29
N ASN A 92 9.47 -1.93 -3.89
CA ASN A 92 9.23 -2.01 -5.33
C ASN A 92 8.31 -0.89 -5.83
N VAL A 93 7.27 -0.55 -5.06
CA VAL A 93 6.33 0.53 -5.39
C VAL A 93 7.02 1.89 -5.44
N ALA A 94 8.05 2.12 -4.61
CA ALA A 94 8.86 3.33 -4.68
C ALA A 94 9.69 3.37 -5.97
N MET A 95 10.27 2.24 -6.38
CA MET A 95 10.99 2.12 -7.67
C MET A 95 10.04 2.37 -8.85
N ASP A 96 8.85 1.76 -8.83
CA ASP A 96 7.82 1.98 -9.86
C ASP A 96 7.40 3.45 -9.95
N SER A 97 7.17 4.11 -8.80
CA SER A 97 6.80 5.53 -8.75
C SER A 97 7.90 6.43 -9.30
N ALA A 98 9.15 6.18 -8.91
CA ALA A 98 10.30 6.97 -9.36
C ALA A 98 10.54 6.83 -10.87
N ARG A 99 10.51 5.61 -11.38
CA ARG A 99 10.67 5.34 -12.82
C ARG A 99 9.48 5.88 -13.64
N THR A 100 8.26 5.84 -13.08
CA THR A 100 7.08 6.46 -13.71
C THR A 100 7.22 7.98 -13.76
N ALA A 101 7.74 8.63 -12.70
CA ALA A 101 7.98 10.06 -12.71
C ALA A 101 8.96 10.49 -13.81
N LEU A 102 10.04 9.73 -14.04
CA LEU A 102 10.96 9.97 -15.17
C LEU A 102 10.25 9.86 -16.52
N ARG A 103 9.38 8.86 -16.70
CA ARG A 103 8.60 8.68 -17.94
C ARG A 103 7.57 9.77 -18.17
N LEU A 104 7.22 10.50 -17.11
CA LEU A 104 6.37 11.69 -17.16
C LEU A 104 7.20 12.98 -17.24
N GLU A 105 8.44 12.88 -17.73
CA GLU A 105 9.33 13.99 -18.06
C GLU A 105 9.87 14.78 -16.86
N ALA A 106 9.90 14.19 -15.66
CA ALA A 106 10.64 14.76 -14.55
C ALA A 106 12.15 14.83 -14.91
N GLU A 107 12.76 16.00 -14.71
CA GLU A 107 14.18 16.22 -15.00
C GLU A 107 15.10 15.55 -13.96
N LYS A 108 14.59 15.41 -12.72
CA LYS A 108 15.33 14.86 -11.59
C LYS A 108 14.41 14.11 -10.64
N VAL A 109 14.80 12.88 -10.30
CA VAL A 109 14.03 12.06 -9.38
C VAL A 109 14.94 11.52 -8.27
N TYR A 110 14.48 11.67 -7.02
CA TYR A 110 15.15 11.20 -5.83
C TYR A 110 14.36 10.07 -5.17
N ILE A 111 15.02 8.99 -4.79
CA ILE A 111 14.55 8.05 -3.77
C ILE A 111 15.08 8.51 -2.41
N VAL A 112 14.18 8.87 -1.49
CA VAL A 112 14.54 9.22 -0.11
C VAL A 112 14.21 8.03 0.78
N TYR A 113 15.25 7.48 1.43
CA TYR A 113 15.10 6.28 2.25
C TYR A 113 15.94 6.35 3.53
N ARG A 114 15.29 6.05 4.66
CA ARG A 114 15.86 6.21 6.00
C ARG A 114 16.92 5.19 6.41
N LYS A 115 17.17 4.17 5.59
CA LYS A 115 18.20 3.14 5.83
C LYS A 115 19.19 3.09 4.69
N SER A 116 20.17 2.18 4.77
CA SER A 116 21.15 2.00 3.72
C SER A 116 20.62 1.14 2.56
N GLU A 117 21.44 1.00 1.53
CA GLU A 117 21.09 0.20 0.35
C GLU A 117 20.86 -1.27 0.67
N LYS A 118 21.59 -1.81 1.65
CA LYS A 118 21.45 -3.21 2.07
C LYS A 118 20.08 -3.52 2.67
N GLU A 119 19.42 -2.54 3.27
CA GLU A 119 18.12 -2.67 3.88
C GLU A 119 16.96 -2.27 2.95
N LEU A 120 17.21 -1.98 1.67
CA LEU A 120 16.15 -1.76 0.69
C LEU A 120 15.28 -3.01 0.55
N PRO A 121 13.97 -2.94 0.78
CA PRO A 121 13.09 -4.10 0.65
C PRO A 121 12.70 -4.41 -0.80
N SER A 122 13.07 -3.56 -1.76
CA SER A 122 12.87 -3.79 -3.19
C SER A 122 13.77 -4.90 -3.73
N ARG A 123 13.37 -5.47 -4.85
CA ARG A 123 14.21 -6.40 -5.60
C ARG A 123 15.47 -5.70 -6.09
N ARG A 124 16.58 -6.42 -6.11
CA ARG A 124 17.87 -5.87 -6.52
C ARG A 124 17.84 -5.35 -7.95
N GLU A 125 17.20 -6.09 -8.84
CA GLU A 125 17.04 -5.72 -10.25
C GLU A 125 16.29 -4.40 -10.41
N GLU A 126 15.26 -4.14 -9.59
CA GLU A 126 14.50 -2.88 -9.64
C GLU A 126 15.35 -1.69 -9.18
N VAL A 127 16.21 -1.88 -8.19
CA VAL A 127 17.17 -0.86 -7.75
C VAL A 127 18.20 -0.57 -8.83
N GLU A 128 18.74 -1.61 -9.47
CA GLU A 128 19.71 -1.48 -10.56
C GLU A 128 19.10 -0.74 -11.75
N HIS A 129 17.89 -1.11 -12.18
CA HIS A 129 17.17 -0.42 -13.25
C HIS A 129 16.92 1.06 -12.90
N ALA A 130 16.49 1.35 -11.68
CA ALA A 130 16.27 2.73 -11.24
C ALA A 130 17.56 3.56 -11.30
N LYS A 131 18.69 3.01 -10.89
CA LYS A 131 20.00 3.66 -11.00
C LYS A 131 20.45 3.87 -12.44
N GLN A 132 20.26 2.87 -13.30
CA GLN A 132 20.60 2.96 -14.74
C GLN A 132 19.76 4.02 -15.45
N GLU A 133 18.51 4.23 -15.05
CA GLU A 133 17.64 5.29 -15.56
C GLU A 133 17.97 6.67 -14.99
N GLY A 134 18.95 6.81 -14.09
CA GLY A 134 19.44 8.09 -13.57
C GLY A 134 18.75 8.57 -12.30
N ILE A 135 18.01 7.71 -11.60
CA ILE A 135 17.38 8.05 -10.30
C ILE A 135 18.47 8.18 -9.23
N GLU A 136 18.45 9.28 -8.50
CA GLU A 136 19.37 9.53 -7.40
C GLU A 136 18.85 8.95 -6.08
N PHE A 137 19.67 8.18 -5.37
CA PHE A 137 19.32 7.61 -4.08
C PHE A 137 19.86 8.48 -2.94
N LYS A 138 18.98 9.09 -2.17
CA LYS A 138 19.25 9.80 -0.92
C LYS A 138 19.02 8.84 0.25
N LEU A 139 19.96 7.90 0.42
CA LEU A 139 19.92 6.88 1.48
C LEU A 139 20.37 7.48 2.81
N LEU A 140 19.97 6.84 3.93
CA LEU A 140 20.21 7.34 5.29
C LEU A 140 19.67 8.77 5.48
N ASN A 141 18.53 9.05 4.89
CA ASN A 141 17.80 10.29 5.06
C ASN A 141 16.32 10.00 5.35
N ASN A 142 15.76 10.66 6.35
CA ASN A 142 14.34 10.60 6.69
C ASN A 142 13.68 11.93 6.38
N LEU A 143 12.52 11.88 5.73
CA LEU A 143 11.68 13.05 5.51
C LEU A 143 11.01 13.46 6.82
N VAL A 144 11.11 14.73 7.21
CA VAL A 144 10.53 15.26 8.45
C VAL A 144 9.50 16.37 8.21
N ALA A 145 9.54 17.05 7.08
CA ALA A 145 8.52 18.01 6.67
C ALA A 145 8.52 18.22 5.16
N ILE A 146 7.39 18.61 4.61
CA ILE A 146 7.25 19.08 3.23
C ILE A 146 6.98 20.58 3.28
N LEU A 147 7.78 21.37 2.54
CA LEU A 147 7.72 22.82 2.55
C LEU A 147 6.92 23.31 1.35
N GLY A 148 5.96 24.19 1.59
CA GLY A 148 5.11 24.79 0.57
C GLY A 148 5.55 26.19 0.16
N ASP A 149 5.07 26.62 -0.99
CA ASP A 149 5.09 28.02 -1.42
C ASP A 149 3.84 28.77 -0.89
N GLU A 150 3.72 30.05 -1.20
CA GLU A 150 2.59 30.91 -0.81
C GLU A 150 1.25 30.48 -1.42
N LYS A 151 1.28 29.67 -2.48
CA LYS A 151 0.09 29.14 -3.18
C LYS A 151 -0.29 27.73 -2.68
N GLY A 152 0.45 27.17 -1.72
CA GLY A 152 0.20 25.86 -1.17
C GLY A 152 0.71 24.70 -2.06
N TYR A 153 1.68 24.95 -2.95
CA TYR A 153 2.36 23.90 -3.71
C TYR A 153 3.69 23.52 -3.07
N VAL A 154 4.09 22.29 -3.25
CA VAL A 154 5.41 21.79 -2.83
C VAL A 154 6.52 22.62 -3.48
N LYS A 155 7.51 23.04 -2.69
CA LYS A 155 8.73 23.71 -3.18
C LYS A 155 10.01 23.01 -2.70
N ALA A 156 9.98 22.31 -1.58
CA ALA A 156 11.11 21.57 -1.03
C ALA A 156 10.64 20.51 -0.04
N ILE A 157 11.52 19.57 0.26
CA ILE A 157 11.40 18.65 1.38
C ILE A 157 12.50 18.91 2.40
N ARG A 158 12.18 18.82 3.69
CA ARG A 158 13.16 18.83 4.78
C ARG A 158 13.45 17.42 5.22
N CYS A 159 14.71 17.05 5.13
CA CYS A 159 15.21 15.74 5.54
C CYS A 159 16.15 15.88 6.75
N ILE A 160 16.23 14.83 7.56
CA ILE A 160 17.24 14.66 8.60
C ILE A 160 18.12 13.46 8.24
N LYS A 161 19.42 13.56 8.51
CA LYS A 161 20.35 12.44 8.29
C LYS A 161 20.14 11.34 9.32
N MET A 162 20.33 10.11 8.88
CA MET A 162 20.16 8.92 9.68
C MET A 162 21.46 8.15 9.81
N GLU A 163 21.61 7.42 10.88
CA GLU A 163 22.59 6.35 11.04
C GLU A 163 21.92 5.04 11.38
N LEU A 164 22.60 3.93 11.19
CA LEU A 164 22.09 2.62 11.57
C LEU A 164 22.63 2.24 12.94
N GLY A 165 21.71 2.10 13.90
CA GLY A 165 22.02 1.61 15.25
C GLY A 165 22.46 0.14 15.26
N GLU A 166 22.66 -0.40 16.46
CA GLU A 166 23.03 -1.80 16.64
C GLU A 166 21.96 -2.76 16.11
N PRO A 167 22.35 -3.95 15.62
CA PRO A 167 21.41 -4.97 15.19
C PRO A 167 20.52 -5.44 16.35
N ASP A 168 19.22 -5.58 16.10
CA ASP A 168 18.30 -6.24 17.03
C ASP A 168 18.48 -7.78 17.00
N ALA A 169 17.73 -8.50 17.81
CA ALA A 169 17.78 -9.96 17.90
C ALA A 169 17.51 -10.68 16.55
N SER A 170 16.90 -10.00 15.59
CA SER A 170 16.67 -10.50 14.23
C SER A 170 17.77 -10.09 13.23
N GLY A 171 18.84 -9.42 13.70
CA GLY A 171 19.91 -8.89 12.86
C GLY A 171 19.54 -7.60 12.13
N ARG A 172 18.37 -7.01 12.37
CA ARG A 172 17.91 -5.78 11.71
C ARG A 172 18.43 -4.56 12.46
N ARG A 173 19.00 -3.63 11.72
CA ARG A 173 19.47 -2.35 12.26
C ARG A 173 18.37 -1.30 12.15
N ARG A 174 18.10 -0.61 13.28
CA ARG A 174 17.13 0.48 13.32
C ARG A 174 17.77 1.79 12.86
N PRO A 175 17.11 2.59 12.04
CA PRO A 175 17.57 3.92 11.71
C PRO A 175 17.43 4.83 12.95
N VAL A 176 18.47 5.62 13.23
CA VAL A 176 18.54 6.60 14.33
C VAL A 176 18.81 7.97 13.71
N GLU A 177 18.10 8.99 14.17
CA GLU A 177 18.27 10.35 13.68
C GLU A 177 19.55 10.97 14.23
N ILE A 178 20.30 11.65 13.36
CA ILE A 178 21.45 12.46 13.74
C ILE A 178 20.96 13.86 14.07
N SER A 179 21.02 14.26 15.34
CA SER A 179 20.53 15.56 15.80
C SER A 179 21.20 16.72 15.06
N ASN A 180 20.42 17.78 14.78
CA ASN A 180 20.87 19.00 14.10
C ASN A 180 21.50 18.75 12.71
N SER A 181 20.98 17.75 11.99
CA SER A 181 21.45 17.39 10.64
C SER A 181 20.40 17.65 9.56
N GLU A 182 19.38 18.46 9.88
CA GLU A 182 18.31 18.80 8.96
C GLU A 182 18.87 19.60 7.76
N PHE A 183 18.31 19.32 6.59
CA PHE A 183 18.64 20.02 5.35
C PHE A 183 17.46 19.94 4.38
N ASP A 184 17.39 20.89 3.48
CA ASP A 184 16.32 20.98 2.51
C ASP A 184 16.78 20.50 1.12
N ILE A 185 15.88 19.86 0.38
CA ILE A 185 16.04 19.47 -1.01
C ILE A 185 14.91 20.11 -1.80
N ASP A 186 15.23 20.92 -2.81
CA ASP A 186 14.25 21.51 -3.71
C ASP A 186 13.56 20.41 -4.54
N VAL A 187 12.25 20.36 -4.47
CA VAL A 187 11.41 19.46 -5.24
C VAL A 187 10.04 20.10 -5.52
N ASP A 188 9.40 19.71 -6.61
CA ASP A 188 8.10 20.21 -7.00
C ASP A 188 6.98 19.19 -6.68
N THR A 189 7.35 17.94 -6.50
CA THR A 189 6.41 16.83 -6.25
C THR A 189 7.00 15.84 -5.25
N VAL A 190 6.14 15.34 -4.38
CA VAL A 190 6.47 14.30 -3.40
C VAL A 190 5.53 13.12 -3.56
N VAL A 191 6.09 11.91 -3.67
CA VAL A 191 5.33 10.66 -3.69
C VAL A 191 5.64 9.84 -2.45
N ILE A 192 4.65 9.64 -1.59
CA ILE A 192 4.77 8.85 -0.36
C ILE A 192 4.57 7.37 -0.69
N ALA A 193 5.62 6.57 -0.55
CA ALA A 193 5.69 5.15 -0.92
C ALA A 193 6.16 4.26 0.25
N ILE A 194 5.64 4.51 1.46
CA ILE A 194 6.05 3.84 2.72
C ILE A 194 5.24 2.61 3.07
N GLY A 195 4.40 2.15 2.15
CA GLY A 195 3.56 0.97 2.30
C GLY A 195 2.09 1.28 2.42
N GLN A 196 1.30 0.22 2.58
CA GLN A 196 -0.14 0.23 2.56
C GLN A 196 -0.68 -0.71 3.63
N GLY A 197 -1.92 -0.45 4.05
CA GLY A 197 -2.64 -1.27 5.00
C GLY A 197 -4.04 -1.67 4.51
N PRO A 198 -4.72 -2.53 5.27
CA PRO A 198 -6.11 -2.88 5.01
C PRO A 198 -7.04 -1.69 5.21
N ASN A 199 -8.13 -1.65 4.44
CA ASN A 199 -9.20 -0.70 4.70
C ASN A 199 -9.90 -1.08 6.02
N PRO A 200 -10.04 -0.16 6.99
CA PRO A 200 -10.63 -0.45 8.30
C PRO A 200 -12.15 -0.69 8.25
N LEU A 201 -12.80 -0.50 7.10
CA LEU A 201 -14.25 -0.56 6.97
C LEU A 201 -14.83 -1.90 7.44
N ILE A 202 -14.27 -3.03 6.98
CA ILE A 202 -14.73 -4.36 7.39
C ILE A 202 -14.52 -4.58 8.90
N GLN A 203 -13.35 -4.21 9.40
CA GLN A 203 -13.03 -4.30 10.83
C GLN A 203 -14.01 -3.49 11.69
N SER A 204 -14.30 -2.25 11.31
CA SER A 204 -15.16 -1.34 12.07
C SER A 204 -16.64 -1.75 12.09
N THR A 205 -17.07 -2.55 11.10
CA THR A 205 -18.46 -3.03 10.95
C THR A 205 -18.64 -4.50 11.30
N THR A 206 -17.60 -5.17 11.78
CA THR A 206 -17.59 -6.58 12.20
C THR A 206 -16.82 -6.72 13.52
N PRO A 207 -17.37 -6.22 14.65
CA PRO A 207 -16.61 -6.05 15.91
C PRO A 207 -16.12 -7.34 16.56
N ASP A 208 -16.76 -8.47 16.30
CA ASP A 208 -16.42 -9.81 16.80
C ASP A 208 -15.34 -10.54 15.95
N MET A 209 -14.89 -9.92 14.86
CA MET A 209 -13.80 -10.43 14.04
C MET A 209 -12.47 -9.79 14.48
N GLN A 210 -11.51 -10.61 14.93
CA GLN A 210 -10.24 -10.12 15.43
C GLN A 210 -9.29 -9.67 14.31
N THR A 211 -8.55 -8.61 14.61
CA THR A 211 -7.49 -8.10 13.75
C THR A 211 -6.19 -7.92 14.56
N ASN A 212 -5.06 -7.90 13.87
CA ASN A 212 -3.78 -7.60 14.48
C ASN A 212 -3.60 -6.07 14.66
N LYS A 213 -2.48 -5.67 15.27
CA LYS A 213 -2.16 -4.24 15.54
C LYS A 213 -2.07 -3.37 14.27
N ARG A 214 -1.94 -3.98 13.08
CA ARG A 214 -1.88 -3.29 11.79
C ARG A 214 -3.23 -3.25 11.07
N GLY A 215 -4.29 -3.80 11.69
CA GLY A 215 -5.63 -3.88 11.10
C GLY A 215 -5.84 -5.05 10.14
N ASN A 216 -4.87 -5.95 9.97
CA ASN A 216 -5.06 -7.15 9.18
C ASN A 216 -5.95 -8.16 9.91
N ILE A 217 -6.85 -8.82 9.21
CA ILE A 217 -7.71 -9.87 9.77
C ILE A 217 -6.83 -11.03 10.25
N ILE A 218 -7.09 -11.52 11.47
CA ILE A 218 -6.47 -12.73 11.98
C ILE A 218 -7.21 -13.93 11.39
N ALA A 219 -6.48 -14.72 10.60
CA ALA A 219 -7.01 -15.93 9.98
C ALA A 219 -5.96 -17.06 10.06
N ASP A 220 -6.44 -18.29 10.09
CA ASP A 220 -5.60 -19.47 10.04
C ASP A 220 -4.93 -19.59 8.66
N GLU A 221 -3.63 -19.85 8.62
CA GLU A 221 -2.82 -19.82 7.38
C GLU A 221 -3.16 -20.98 6.42
N GLU A 222 -3.68 -22.10 6.93
CA GLU A 222 -3.98 -23.28 6.12
C GLU A 222 -5.43 -23.29 5.63
N THR A 223 -6.34 -22.71 6.37
CA THR A 223 -7.79 -22.76 6.08
C THR A 223 -8.40 -21.41 5.73
N GLY A 224 -7.73 -20.30 6.09
CA GLY A 224 -8.30 -18.97 5.98
C GLY A 224 -9.42 -18.69 6.99
N LYS A 225 -9.73 -19.59 7.94
CA LYS A 225 -10.78 -19.37 8.96
C LYS A 225 -10.43 -18.18 9.82
N THR A 226 -11.37 -17.26 9.98
CA THR A 226 -11.25 -16.12 10.90
C THR A 226 -11.77 -16.51 12.30
N THR A 227 -11.71 -15.57 13.24
CA THR A 227 -12.32 -15.77 14.58
C THR A 227 -13.85 -15.75 14.56
N LYS A 228 -14.47 -15.30 13.45
CA LYS A 228 -15.93 -15.30 13.26
C LYS A 228 -16.36 -16.55 12.50
N GLU A 229 -17.30 -17.31 13.06
CA GLU A 229 -17.79 -18.56 12.44
C GLU A 229 -18.40 -18.30 11.06
N GLY A 230 -18.10 -19.17 10.09
CA GLY A 230 -18.55 -19.04 8.70
C GLY A 230 -17.87 -17.94 7.91
N VAL A 231 -16.92 -17.20 8.51
CA VAL A 231 -16.19 -16.13 7.84
C VAL A 231 -14.74 -16.53 7.66
N PHE A 232 -14.27 -16.42 6.41
CA PHE A 232 -12.94 -16.75 5.97
C PHE A 232 -12.26 -15.50 5.38
N ALA A 233 -10.94 -15.44 5.40
CA ALA A 233 -10.20 -14.34 4.80
C ALA A 233 -8.88 -14.84 4.18
N GLY A 234 -8.39 -14.12 3.16
CA GLY A 234 -7.13 -14.46 2.52
C GLY A 234 -6.57 -13.35 1.63
N GLY A 235 -5.30 -13.49 1.28
CA GLY A 235 -4.54 -12.47 0.55
C GLY A 235 -4.11 -11.32 1.45
N ASP A 236 -3.87 -10.14 0.87
CA ASP A 236 -3.22 -9.02 1.56
C ASP A 236 -4.03 -8.46 2.74
N ILE A 237 -5.34 -8.72 2.81
CA ILE A 237 -6.15 -8.37 4.00
C ILE A 237 -5.69 -9.12 5.26
N VAL A 238 -5.06 -10.28 5.09
CA VAL A 238 -4.52 -11.12 6.17
C VAL A 238 -3.02 -10.89 6.33
N THR A 239 -2.25 -11.01 5.25
CA THR A 239 -0.78 -11.03 5.30
C THR A 239 -0.13 -9.66 5.22
N GLY A 240 -0.87 -8.62 4.83
CA GLY A 240 -0.32 -7.36 4.32
C GLY A 240 0.08 -7.50 2.85
N ALA A 241 0.62 -6.42 2.27
CA ALA A 241 0.98 -6.39 0.86
C ALA A 241 1.99 -7.50 0.50
N ALA A 242 1.59 -8.41 -0.40
CA ALA A 242 2.36 -9.56 -0.83
C ALA A 242 2.26 -9.77 -2.36
N THR A 243 2.47 -10.99 -2.83
CA THR A 243 2.43 -11.32 -4.26
C THR A 243 1.09 -11.90 -4.67
N VAL A 244 0.74 -11.74 -5.96
CA VAL A 244 -0.46 -12.34 -6.56
C VAL A 244 -0.49 -13.87 -6.35
N ILE A 245 0.66 -14.54 -6.47
CA ILE A 245 0.74 -15.99 -6.28
C ILE A 245 0.35 -16.40 -4.86
N LEU A 246 0.81 -15.67 -3.85
CA LEU A 246 0.43 -15.93 -2.45
C LEU A 246 -1.06 -15.68 -2.21
N ALA A 247 -1.61 -14.61 -2.77
CA ALA A 247 -3.04 -14.32 -2.67
C ALA A 247 -3.90 -15.40 -3.35
N MET A 248 -3.48 -15.89 -4.53
CA MET A 248 -4.13 -17.01 -5.21
C MET A 248 -4.05 -18.30 -4.38
N GLY A 249 -2.90 -18.57 -3.77
CA GLY A 249 -2.70 -19.71 -2.87
C GLY A 249 -3.64 -19.67 -1.68
N ALA A 250 -3.73 -18.53 -1.01
CA ALA A 250 -4.67 -18.30 0.09
C ALA A 250 -6.13 -18.52 -0.32
N GLY A 251 -6.54 -17.98 -1.49
CA GLY A 251 -7.88 -18.19 -2.03
C GLY A 251 -8.22 -19.67 -2.30
N LYS A 252 -7.26 -20.46 -2.80
CA LYS A 252 -7.46 -21.90 -3.03
C LYS A 252 -7.59 -22.67 -1.72
N LYS A 253 -6.77 -22.38 -0.72
CA LYS A 253 -6.84 -22.98 0.61
C LYS A 253 -8.21 -22.66 1.26
N ALA A 254 -8.61 -21.40 1.24
CA ALA A 254 -9.89 -20.98 1.80
C ALA A 254 -11.07 -21.63 1.07
N ALA A 255 -11.03 -21.73 -0.26
CA ALA A 255 -12.10 -22.38 -1.02
C ALA A 255 -12.30 -23.85 -0.61
N LYS A 256 -11.20 -24.60 -0.39
CA LYS A 256 -11.27 -25.98 0.10
C LYS A 256 -11.87 -26.03 1.53
N ALA A 257 -11.40 -25.17 2.41
CA ALA A 257 -11.88 -25.13 3.79
C ALA A 257 -13.36 -24.70 3.89
N ILE A 258 -13.83 -23.82 3.00
CA ILE A 258 -15.24 -23.43 2.89
C ILE A 258 -16.08 -24.61 2.43
N ASP A 259 -15.62 -25.36 1.43
CA ASP A 259 -16.33 -26.54 0.94
C ASP A 259 -16.50 -27.58 2.06
N GLU A 260 -15.44 -27.90 2.78
CA GLU A 260 -15.46 -28.79 3.95
C GLU A 260 -16.45 -28.28 5.03
N TYR A 261 -16.39 -26.99 5.35
CA TYR A 261 -17.31 -26.36 6.31
C TYR A 261 -18.78 -26.47 5.90
N LEU A 262 -19.07 -26.25 4.63
CA LEU A 262 -20.44 -26.33 4.10
C LEU A 262 -20.98 -27.78 4.09
N ILE A 263 -20.12 -28.78 3.84
CA ILE A 263 -20.48 -30.19 3.94
C ILE A 263 -20.83 -30.56 5.40
N GLU A 264 -19.97 -30.15 6.35
CA GLU A 264 -20.22 -30.38 7.78
C GLU A 264 -21.51 -29.69 8.26
N LYS A 265 -21.79 -28.46 7.79
CA LYS A 265 -22.98 -27.70 8.15
C LYS A 265 -24.28 -28.38 7.63
N ARG A 266 -24.25 -28.99 6.43
CA ARG A 266 -25.36 -29.70 5.84
C ARG A 266 -25.65 -31.05 6.51
N ASN A 267 -24.65 -31.66 7.15
CA ASN A 267 -24.79 -32.96 7.81
C ASN A 267 -25.23 -32.83 9.28
N LYS A 268 -25.32 -31.63 9.80
CA LYS A 268 -25.90 -31.30 11.13
C LYS A 268 -27.37 -30.95 10.99
#